data_76520b695ca39eb751e0ffd1ad68a5fa
#
_entry.id   76520b695ca39eb751e0ffd1ad68a5fa
#
_cell.length_a   1.000
_cell.length_b   1.000
_cell.length_c   1.000
_cell.angle_alpha   90.00
_cell.angle_beta   90.00
_cell.angle_gamma   90.00
#
_symmetry.space_group_name_H-M   'P 1'
#
loop_
_entity.id
_entity.type
_entity.pdbx_description
1 polymer ?
#
loop_
_entity_poly.entity_id
_entity_poly.type
_entity_poly.pdbx_seq_one_letter_code
_entity_poly.pdbx_strand_id
1 'polypeptide(L)'
;RLPTFFSLGNHETRQKQFRLLVGDLERTGAEVLINRYVRFGECWIGGWYPPSIVREPDMMDQFEKLDGVKVLLCHKPEHYIKFMRGRALDLVVAGHAHGGQIRVAGRGVFSPGQGLFPRYTCGVVDGRMVISAGAGNPVHLPRWGNPCEVLRITLD
;
A
#
# COMPACT_ATOMS: atom_id res chain seq x y z
N ARG A 1 -13.41 -15.55 10.97
CA ARG A 1 -12.18 -14.76 10.77
C ARG A 1 -12.34 -14.00 9.45
N LEU A 2 -12.00 -12.71 9.42
CA LEU A 2 -12.08 -11.91 8.19
C LEU A 2 -10.94 -12.30 7.25
N PRO A 3 -11.20 -12.44 5.94
CA PRO A 3 -10.14 -12.55 4.94
C PRO A 3 -9.18 -11.37 5.05
N THR A 4 -7.88 -11.65 5.03
CA THR A 4 -6.84 -10.65 5.21
C THR A 4 -5.82 -10.77 4.09
N PHE A 5 -5.56 -9.66 3.39
CA PHE A 5 -4.57 -9.58 2.33
C PHE A 5 -3.44 -8.66 2.77
N PHE A 6 -2.21 -9.10 2.56
CA PHE A 6 -1.02 -8.36 2.95
C PHE A 6 -0.10 -8.14 1.76
N SER A 7 0.36 -6.91 1.56
CA SER A 7 1.40 -6.57 0.60
C SER A 7 2.60 -5.99 1.33
N LEU A 8 3.79 -6.21 0.76
CA LEU A 8 5.05 -5.81 1.37
C LEU A 8 5.23 -4.30 1.46
N GLY A 9 5.84 -3.87 2.56
CA GLY A 9 6.43 -2.55 2.70
C GLY A 9 7.96 -2.57 2.67
N ASN A 10 8.55 -1.40 2.81
CA ASN A 10 10.00 -1.25 2.82
C ASN A 10 10.65 -1.79 4.10
N HIS A 11 9.89 -1.95 5.18
CA HIS A 11 10.40 -2.56 6.42
C HIS A 11 10.59 -4.07 6.25
N GLU A 12 9.62 -4.75 5.64
CA GLU A 12 9.68 -6.19 5.38
C GLU A 12 10.81 -6.52 4.40
N THR A 13 10.93 -5.79 3.31
CA THR A 13 11.94 -6.05 2.26
C THR A 13 13.38 -5.80 2.70
N ARG A 14 13.60 -5.06 3.80
CA ARG A 14 14.93 -4.82 4.39
C ARG A 14 15.35 -5.88 5.40
N GLN A 15 14.44 -6.77 5.80
CA GLN A 15 14.74 -7.80 6.80
C GLN A 15 15.60 -8.91 6.21
N LYS A 16 16.67 -9.30 6.91
CA LYS A 16 17.54 -10.42 6.50
C LYS A 16 16.76 -11.75 6.40
N GLN A 17 15.76 -11.93 7.25
CA GLN A 17 14.92 -13.14 7.33
C GLN A 17 13.53 -12.90 6.70
N PHE A 18 13.46 -12.12 5.66
CA PHE A 18 12.24 -11.75 4.97
C PHE A 18 11.31 -12.94 4.65
N ARG A 19 11.87 -14.07 4.15
CA ARG A 19 11.05 -15.25 3.82
C ARG A 19 10.44 -15.93 5.04
N LEU A 20 11.09 -15.88 6.20
CA LEU A 20 10.52 -16.38 7.45
C LEU A 20 9.36 -15.49 7.91
N LEU A 21 9.51 -14.18 7.81
CA LEU A 21 8.43 -13.23 8.10
C LEU A 21 7.19 -13.48 7.22
N VAL A 22 7.39 -13.73 5.94
CA VAL A 22 6.28 -14.08 5.02
C VAL A 22 5.57 -15.34 5.51
N GLY A 23 6.32 -16.41 5.82
CA GLY A 23 5.73 -17.64 6.35
C GLY A 23 5.00 -17.45 7.69
N ASP A 24 5.51 -16.56 8.56
CA ASP A 24 4.83 -16.22 9.82
C ASP A 24 3.50 -15.50 9.56
N LEU A 25 3.46 -14.56 8.64
CA LEU A 25 2.24 -13.87 8.23
C LEU A 25 1.21 -14.85 7.64
N GLU A 26 1.62 -15.74 6.77
CA GLU A 26 0.74 -16.76 6.18
C GLU A 26 0.18 -17.72 7.25
N ARG A 27 0.97 -18.08 8.27
CA ARG A 27 0.47 -18.86 9.42
C ARG A 27 -0.59 -18.13 10.24
N THR A 28 -0.64 -16.80 10.20
CA THR A 28 -1.76 -16.05 10.79
C THR A 28 -3.06 -16.19 10.00
N GLY A 29 -3.00 -16.75 8.80
CA GLY A 29 -4.12 -16.86 7.84
C GLY A 29 -4.26 -15.63 6.94
N ALA A 30 -3.24 -14.78 6.86
CA ALA A 30 -3.18 -13.72 5.87
C ALA A 30 -2.70 -14.26 4.52
N GLU A 31 -3.31 -13.80 3.44
CA GLU A 31 -2.85 -14.06 2.07
C GLU A 31 -1.76 -13.02 1.74
N VAL A 32 -0.50 -13.44 1.67
CA VAL A 32 0.63 -12.54 1.37
C VAL A 32 0.80 -12.43 -0.14
N LEU A 33 0.65 -11.22 -0.68
CA LEU A 33 0.69 -10.92 -2.10
C LEU A 33 2.00 -10.21 -2.47
N ILE A 34 2.92 -10.92 -3.14
CA ILE A 34 4.20 -10.40 -3.62
C ILE A 34 4.23 -10.53 -5.12
N ASN A 35 3.95 -9.44 -5.84
CA ASN A 35 3.79 -9.41 -7.29
C ASN A 35 2.88 -10.53 -7.80
N ARG A 36 1.81 -10.76 -7.08
CA ARG A 36 0.76 -11.72 -7.43
C ARG A 36 -0.61 -11.18 -7.08
N TYR A 37 -1.64 -11.83 -7.58
CA TYR A 37 -3.02 -11.48 -7.33
C TYR A 37 -3.88 -12.73 -7.10
N VAL A 38 -5.01 -12.53 -6.44
CA VAL A 38 -5.99 -13.57 -6.14
C VAL A 38 -7.39 -13.05 -6.42
N ARG A 39 -8.30 -13.93 -6.73
CA ARG A 39 -9.71 -13.59 -6.85
C ARG A 39 -10.36 -13.64 -5.48
N PHE A 40 -11.11 -12.61 -5.15
CA PHE A 40 -11.89 -12.54 -3.92
C PHE A 40 -13.31 -12.05 -4.23
N GLY A 41 -14.28 -12.97 -4.24
CA GLY A 41 -15.62 -12.69 -4.72
C GLY A 41 -15.60 -12.24 -6.19
N GLU A 42 -16.14 -11.07 -6.45
CA GLU A 42 -16.15 -10.47 -7.78
C GLU A 42 -14.95 -9.53 -8.06
N CYS A 43 -14.07 -9.39 -7.06
CA CYS A 43 -12.90 -8.53 -7.16
C CYS A 43 -11.61 -9.34 -7.36
N TRP A 44 -10.61 -8.69 -7.92
CA TRP A 44 -9.23 -9.14 -7.92
C TRP A 44 -8.44 -8.31 -6.93
N ILE A 45 -7.71 -8.96 -6.02
CA ILE A 45 -6.82 -8.29 -5.06
C ILE A 45 -5.39 -8.60 -5.48
N GLY A 46 -4.64 -7.56 -5.81
CA GLY A 46 -3.22 -7.68 -6.16
C GLY A 46 -2.32 -7.04 -5.11
N GLY A 47 -1.10 -7.55 -4.96
CA GLY A 47 -0.06 -6.93 -4.17
C GLY A 47 1.17 -6.67 -5.03
N TRP A 48 1.57 -5.39 -5.16
CA TRP A 48 2.67 -5.00 -6.02
C TRP A 48 3.80 -4.33 -5.24
N TYR A 49 5.01 -4.74 -5.58
CA TYR A 49 6.25 -4.11 -5.13
C TYR A 49 7.25 -4.12 -6.29
N PRO A 50 8.18 -3.14 -6.41
CA PRO A 50 9.11 -3.10 -7.54
C PRO A 50 9.83 -4.44 -7.75
N PRO A 51 9.70 -5.09 -8.93
CA PRO A 51 10.27 -6.42 -9.20
C PRO A 51 11.78 -6.45 -9.02
N SER A 52 12.47 -5.34 -9.31
CA SER A 52 13.91 -5.18 -9.09
C SER A 52 14.34 -5.31 -7.62
N ILE A 53 13.42 -5.10 -6.68
CA ILE A 53 13.68 -5.18 -5.24
C ILE A 53 13.35 -6.56 -4.69
N VAL A 54 12.17 -7.10 -5.03
CA VAL A 54 11.70 -8.41 -4.51
C VAL A 54 12.16 -9.59 -5.36
N ARG A 55 12.67 -9.34 -6.58
CA ARG A 55 13.12 -10.35 -7.54
C ARG A 55 12.01 -11.34 -7.96
N GLU A 56 10.79 -10.86 -7.99
CA GLU A 56 9.62 -11.57 -8.49
C GLU A 56 9.20 -10.95 -9.83
N PRO A 57 8.62 -11.73 -10.75
CA PRO A 57 8.09 -11.20 -12.01
C PRO A 57 7.05 -10.10 -11.79
N ASP A 58 6.99 -9.14 -12.70
CA ASP A 58 5.94 -8.13 -12.66
C ASP A 58 4.63 -8.72 -13.15
N MET A 59 3.59 -8.57 -12.33
CA MET A 59 2.25 -9.08 -12.65
C MET A 59 1.33 -8.02 -13.28
N MET A 60 1.76 -6.77 -13.38
CA MET A 60 0.91 -5.62 -13.65
C MET A 60 0.21 -5.71 -15.01
N ASP A 61 0.95 -6.11 -16.06
CA ASP A 61 0.40 -6.21 -17.42
C ASP A 61 -0.65 -7.32 -17.57
N GLN A 62 -0.60 -8.33 -16.70
CA GLN A 62 -1.62 -9.37 -16.64
C GLN A 62 -2.81 -8.90 -15.79
N PHE A 63 -2.53 -8.28 -14.65
CA PHE A 63 -3.52 -7.83 -13.70
C PHE A 63 -4.48 -6.79 -14.29
N GLU A 64 -3.97 -5.81 -15.03
CA GLU A 64 -4.82 -4.78 -15.65
C GLU A 64 -5.76 -5.31 -16.75
N LYS A 65 -5.48 -6.47 -17.31
CA LYS A 65 -6.32 -7.12 -18.36
C LYS A 65 -7.42 -8.01 -17.78
N LEU A 66 -7.43 -8.21 -16.48
CA LEU A 66 -8.47 -9.03 -15.84
C LEU A 66 -9.82 -8.32 -15.90
N ASP A 67 -10.87 -9.11 -16.12
CA ASP A 67 -12.24 -8.62 -16.03
C ASP A 67 -12.69 -8.47 -14.58
N GLY A 68 -13.51 -7.44 -14.30
CA GLY A 68 -14.02 -7.15 -12.96
C GLY A 68 -13.17 -6.12 -12.20
N VAL A 69 -13.57 -5.88 -10.95
CA VAL A 69 -12.98 -4.85 -10.10
C VAL A 69 -11.57 -5.26 -9.64
N LYS A 70 -10.60 -4.38 -9.84
CA LYS A 70 -9.18 -4.59 -9.50
C LYS A 70 -8.73 -3.67 -8.38
N VAL A 71 -8.45 -4.26 -7.23
CA VAL A 71 -7.90 -3.58 -6.05
C VAL A 71 -6.43 -3.93 -5.92
N LEU A 72 -5.55 -2.94 -5.94
CA LEU A 72 -4.11 -3.13 -5.86
C LEU A 72 -3.56 -2.59 -4.54
N LEU A 73 -2.89 -3.44 -3.78
CA LEU A 73 -2.11 -3.04 -2.61
C LEU A 73 -0.72 -2.58 -3.07
N CYS A 74 -0.40 -1.31 -2.85
CA CYS A 74 0.87 -0.69 -3.23
C CYS A 74 1.40 0.16 -2.09
N HIS A 75 2.44 -0.30 -1.41
CA HIS A 75 2.92 0.33 -0.17
C HIS A 75 3.22 1.82 -0.30
N LYS A 76 3.93 2.23 -1.37
CA LYS A 76 4.37 3.62 -1.56
C LYS A 76 3.48 4.40 -2.53
N PRO A 77 2.90 5.53 -2.13
CA PRO A 77 2.12 6.38 -3.04
C PRO A 77 2.88 6.82 -4.29
N GLU A 78 4.19 7.04 -4.16
CA GLU A 78 5.04 7.45 -5.28
C GLU A 78 5.12 6.37 -6.38
N HIS A 79 4.95 5.10 -6.03
CA HIS A 79 4.91 4.01 -7.00
C HIS A 79 3.67 4.08 -7.88
N TYR A 80 2.51 4.45 -7.29
CA TYR A 80 1.31 4.70 -8.07
C TYR A 80 1.55 5.80 -9.12
N ILE A 81 2.09 6.93 -8.69
CA ILE A 81 2.35 8.07 -9.58
C ILE A 81 3.30 7.69 -10.72
N LYS A 82 4.33 6.89 -10.40
CA LYS A 82 5.39 6.54 -11.36
C LYS A 82 5.03 5.39 -12.29
N PHE A 83 4.30 4.39 -11.81
CA PHE A 83 4.15 3.11 -12.52
C PHE A 83 2.71 2.70 -12.82
N MET A 84 1.72 3.31 -12.16
CA MET A 84 0.34 2.82 -12.19
C MET A 84 -0.66 3.87 -12.68
N ARG A 85 -0.30 5.14 -12.66
CA ARG A 85 -1.15 6.22 -13.13
C ARG A 85 -1.48 6.00 -14.62
N GLY A 86 -2.78 5.93 -14.93
CA GLY A 86 -3.25 5.65 -16.29
C GLY A 86 -3.44 4.17 -16.64
N ARG A 87 -3.06 3.23 -15.76
CA ARG A 87 -3.38 1.80 -15.94
C ARG A 87 -4.85 1.51 -15.60
N ALA A 88 -5.37 0.40 -16.11
CA ALA A 88 -6.75 -0.04 -15.89
C ALA A 88 -6.92 -0.69 -14.49
N LEU A 89 -6.79 0.13 -13.45
CA LEU A 89 -6.98 -0.25 -12.05
C LEU A 89 -8.17 0.53 -11.47
N ASP A 90 -9.01 -0.11 -10.66
CA ASP A 90 -10.19 0.54 -10.07
C ASP A 90 -9.85 1.20 -8.74
N LEU A 91 -9.05 0.55 -7.91
CA LEU A 91 -8.58 1.09 -6.63
C LEU A 91 -7.12 0.71 -6.38
N VAL A 92 -6.34 1.67 -5.90
CA VAL A 92 -5.01 1.44 -5.33
C VAL A 92 -5.00 1.86 -3.87
N VAL A 93 -4.57 0.97 -2.97
CA VAL A 93 -4.46 1.25 -1.54
C VAL A 93 -2.99 1.41 -1.18
N ALA A 94 -2.64 2.54 -0.59
CA ALA A 94 -1.27 2.88 -0.22
C ALA A 94 -1.14 3.32 1.25
N GLY A 95 0.07 3.30 1.76
CA GLY A 95 0.44 3.75 3.10
C GLY A 95 1.76 4.52 3.08
N HIS A 96 2.75 4.04 3.84
CA HIS A 96 4.16 4.51 3.87
C HIS A 96 4.39 5.95 4.33
N ALA A 97 3.54 6.89 3.94
CA ALA A 97 3.71 8.32 4.17
C ALA A 97 3.39 8.75 5.62
N HIS A 98 2.85 7.85 6.45
CA HIS A 98 2.47 8.07 7.85
C HIS A 98 1.65 9.36 8.07
N GLY A 99 0.79 9.72 7.11
CA GLY A 99 0.04 10.97 7.15
C GLY A 99 0.90 12.23 7.07
N GLY A 100 2.19 12.12 6.71
CA GLY A 100 3.18 13.19 6.76
C GLY A 100 3.74 13.43 8.16
N GLN A 101 3.69 12.42 9.03
CA GLN A 101 4.19 12.31 10.41
C GLN A 101 3.73 13.44 11.35
N ILE A 102 4.13 14.68 11.08
CA ILE A 102 3.64 15.90 11.73
C ILE A 102 2.77 16.64 10.72
N ARG A 103 1.59 17.10 11.15
CA ARG A 103 0.68 17.86 10.31
C ARG A 103 0.41 19.23 10.90
N VAL A 104 0.55 20.26 10.07
CA VAL A 104 0.23 21.64 10.40
C VAL A 104 -0.83 22.13 9.42
N ALA A 105 -1.92 22.69 9.92
CA ALA A 105 -3.06 23.10 9.10
C ALA A 105 -3.52 22.02 8.08
N GLY A 106 -3.57 20.75 8.53
CA GLY A 106 -3.99 19.64 7.69
C GLY A 106 -2.95 19.13 6.68
N ARG A 107 -1.76 19.75 6.58
CA ARG A 107 -0.70 19.35 5.65
C ARG A 107 0.42 18.62 6.37
N GLY A 108 0.91 17.55 5.77
CA GLY A 108 2.08 16.81 6.26
C GLY A 108 3.35 17.64 6.14
N VAL A 109 4.22 17.56 7.15
CA VAL A 109 5.49 18.28 7.14
C VAL A 109 6.61 17.43 6.55
N PHE A 110 6.59 16.14 6.80
CA PHE A 110 7.63 15.21 6.32
C PHE A 110 7.06 13.83 6.01
N SER A 111 7.54 13.24 4.94
CA SER A 111 7.27 11.83 4.64
C SER A 111 8.51 11.12 4.10
N PRO A 112 8.77 9.87 4.51
CA PRO A 112 9.79 9.06 3.86
C PRO A 112 9.54 8.98 2.35
N GLY A 113 10.58 9.13 1.54
CA GLY A 113 10.48 9.07 0.08
C GLY A 113 10.04 10.36 -0.61
N GLN A 114 9.32 11.26 0.09
CA GLN A 114 8.88 12.55 -0.45
C GLN A 114 9.60 13.76 0.16
N GLY A 115 10.25 13.60 1.33
CA GLY A 115 10.95 14.69 2.01
C GLY A 115 10.02 15.67 2.74
N LEU A 116 10.38 16.96 2.71
CA LEU A 116 9.61 18.03 3.34
C LEU A 116 8.41 18.42 2.49
N PHE A 117 7.32 18.78 3.18
CA PHE A 117 6.04 19.19 2.58
C PHE A 117 5.51 18.20 1.53
N PRO A 118 5.40 16.93 1.90
CA PRO A 118 5.03 15.86 0.97
C PRO A 118 3.61 16.05 0.44
N ARG A 119 3.41 15.71 -0.84
CA ARG A 119 2.12 15.86 -1.51
C ARG A 119 1.16 14.70 -1.25
N TYR A 120 1.68 13.48 -1.10
CA TYR A 120 0.90 12.25 -1.06
C TYR A 120 1.01 11.60 0.32
N THR A 121 0.28 12.11 1.32
CA THR A 121 0.41 11.65 2.70
C THR A 121 -0.80 10.92 3.24
N CYS A 122 -1.99 11.26 2.77
CA CYS A 122 -3.27 10.66 3.15
C CYS A 122 -4.37 11.10 2.17
N GLY A 123 -5.53 10.45 2.24
CA GLY A 123 -6.71 10.79 1.46
C GLY A 123 -6.72 10.16 0.07
N VAL A 124 -7.53 10.73 -0.83
CA VAL A 124 -7.77 10.19 -2.18
C VAL A 124 -7.00 11.00 -3.23
N VAL A 125 -6.34 10.31 -4.13
CA VAL A 125 -5.59 10.90 -5.26
C VAL A 125 -6.16 10.35 -6.56
N ASP A 126 -6.40 11.23 -7.53
CA ASP A 126 -6.94 10.92 -8.86
C ASP A 126 -8.27 10.12 -8.83
N GLY A 127 -9.04 10.21 -7.72
CA GLY A 127 -10.26 9.43 -7.50
C GLY A 127 -10.05 7.91 -7.41
N ARG A 128 -8.80 7.44 -7.33
CA ARG A 128 -8.45 6.04 -7.54
C ARG A 128 -7.43 5.50 -6.55
N MET A 129 -6.48 6.29 -6.10
CA MET A 129 -5.55 5.87 -5.04
C MET A 129 -6.02 6.40 -3.69
N VAL A 130 -6.17 5.53 -2.70
CA VAL A 130 -6.44 5.86 -1.31
C VAL A 130 -5.17 5.65 -0.48
N ILE A 131 -4.75 6.68 0.25
CA ILE A 131 -3.56 6.65 1.09
C ILE A 131 -3.99 6.69 2.54
N SER A 132 -3.62 5.66 3.31
CA SER A 132 -3.84 5.64 4.76
C SER A 132 -2.69 6.32 5.50
N ALA A 133 -3.03 7.13 6.51
CA ALA A 133 -2.06 7.62 7.47
C ALA A 133 -1.56 6.53 8.43
N GLY A 134 -2.23 5.38 8.47
CA GLY A 134 -1.84 4.21 9.23
C GLY A 134 -2.26 4.23 10.70
N ALA A 135 -2.31 3.05 11.31
CA ALA A 135 -2.76 2.82 12.69
C ALA A 135 -1.62 2.87 13.73
N GLY A 136 -0.37 2.91 13.30
CA GLY A 136 0.79 2.87 14.18
C GLY A 136 1.76 4.03 14.01
N ASN A 137 2.81 4.01 14.83
CA ASN A 137 3.93 4.97 14.75
C ASN A 137 5.26 4.20 14.70
N PRO A 138 5.71 3.76 13.52
CA PRO A 138 6.91 2.95 13.37
C PRO A 138 8.23 3.74 13.43
N VAL A 139 8.17 5.06 13.62
CA VAL A 139 9.33 5.95 13.70
C VAL A 139 9.45 6.62 15.06
N HIS A 140 10.66 7.02 15.46
CA HIS A 140 10.91 7.66 16.76
C HIS A 140 10.28 9.05 16.90
N LEU A 141 10.00 9.71 15.75
CA LEU A 141 9.35 11.01 15.76
C LEU A 141 7.86 10.86 16.09
N PRO A 142 7.33 11.57 17.11
CA PRO A 142 5.91 11.46 17.45
C PRO A 142 5.00 11.97 16.33
N ARG A 143 3.79 11.44 16.28
CA ARG A 143 2.73 11.97 15.41
C ARG A 143 2.13 13.21 16.08
N TRP A 144 2.12 14.33 15.37
CA TRP A 144 1.48 15.56 15.85
C TRP A 144 0.45 16.04 14.83
N GLY A 145 -0.77 16.36 15.30
CA GLY A 145 -1.87 16.76 14.42
C GLY A 145 -2.26 15.70 13.37
N ASN A 146 -1.86 14.46 13.60
CA ASN A 146 -1.91 13.35 12.65
C ASN A 146 -2.36 12.08 13.38
N PRO A 147 -3.66 11.91 13.66
CA PRO A 147 -4.17 10.75 14.38
C PRO A 147 -3.93 9.45 13.61
N CYS A 148 -3.88 8.35 14.35
CA CYS A 148 -3.93 7.01 13.75
C CYS A 148 -5.30 6.80 13.11
N GLU A 149 -5.34 6.05 12.00
CA GLU A 149 -6.59 5.75 11.31
C GLU A 149 -6.63 4.33 10.75
N VAL A 150 -7.84 3.83 10.63
CA VAL A 150 -8.20 2.66 9.83
C VAL A 150 -9.27 3.10 8.85
N LEU A 151 -9.08 2.82 7.57
CA LEU A 151 -10.00 3.24 6.52
C LEU A 151 -10.98 2.12 6.20
N ARG A 152 -12.26 2.47 6.09
CA ARG A 152 -13.28 1.63 5.45
C ARG A 152 -13.54 2.16 4.05
N ILE A 153 -13.37 1.32 3.05
CA ILE A 153 -13.61 1.65 1.64
C ILE A 153 -14.81 0.83 1.17
N THR A 154 -15.78 1.49 0.55
CA THR A 154 -16.91 0.84 -0.12
C THR A 154 -16.72 1.03 -1.62
N LEU A 155 -16.90 -0.03 -2.38
CA LEU A 155 -16.90 -0.04 -3.84
C LEU A 155 -18.37 -0.20 -4.27
N ASP A 156 -18.87 0.75 -5.02
CA ASP A 156 -20.24 0.78 -5.56
C ASP A 156 -20.24 0.37 -7.04
#